data_d087274c23f7d876f18e0b067d291ff4
#
_entry.id   d087274c23f7d876f18e0b067d291ff4
#
_cell.length_a   1.000
_cell.length_b   1.000
_cell.length_c   1.000
_cell.angle_alpha   90.00
_cell.angle_beta   90.00
_cell.angle_gamma   90.00
#
_symmetry.space_group_name_H-M   'P 1'
#
loop_
_entity.id
_entity.type
_entity.pdbx_description
1 polymer ?
#
loop_
_entity_poly.entity_id
_entity_poly.type
_entity_poly.pdbx_seq_one_letter_code
_entity_poly.pdbx_strand_id
1 'polypeptide(L)'
;MWEQKFIETPRGTFEYFVKGSGQPLAITHFYMAFNEKGNWFANPFTEHYQVYLINVRGAGNSPAIEMDDQMNLQEIILDLEAIREALHIPKWAFAGHSTGGMLALQYAVLKQQSLTKCICGCSAASKAYASHPNSIYCADNKNFNRIIEIMESLNNPDTPQEKRKDLGFEWSMMSFASEEKLKHALTIPNSGRTVGRALDYFRKVAVKSFDLREELPTIQIDTYVFGGKYDAQCPIEFSIEIADLIPTSELIIFDHSNHNPFVEEEKAFLDFVKETTKPLKLV
;
A
#
# COMPACT_ATOMS: atom_id res chain seq x y z
N MET A 1 4.00 -13.79 -16.19
CA MET A 1 4.15 -12.32 -16.20
C MET A 1 2.80 -11.68 -16.00
N TRP A 2 2.74 -10.46 -15.48
CA TRP A 2 1.52 -9.68 -15.42
C TRP A 2 1.19 -9.12 -16.80
N GLU A 3 -0.09 -9.14 -17.17
CA GLU A 3 -0.56 -8.62 -18.45
C GLU A 3 -0.86 -7.13 -18.32
N GLN A 4 -0.16 -6.28 -19.07
CA GLN A 4 -0.42 -4.84 -19.13
C GLN A 4 -1.70 -4.56 -19.91
N LYS A 5 -2.54 -3.70 -19.36
CA LYS A 5 -3.79 -3.23 -19.97
C LYS A 5 -4.01 -1.74 -19.75
N PHE A 6 -4.89 -1.19 -20.54
CA PHE A 6 -5.36 0.18 -20.43
C PHE A 6 -6.89 0.19 -20.39
N ILE A 7 -7.46 1.11 -19.64
CA ILE A 7 -8.91 1.31 -19.57
C ILE A 7 -9.24 2.79 -19.72
N GLU A 8 -10.10 3.09 -20.67
CA GLU A 8 -10.64 4.44 -20.88
C GLU A 8 -11.76 4.70 -19.87
N THR A 9 -11.70 5.83 -19.21
CA THR A 9 -12.70 6.31 -18.26
C THR A 9 -13.01 7.79 -18.52
N PRO A 10 -14.10 8.34 -18.00
CA PRO A 10 -14.35 9.78 -18.05
C PRO A 10 -13.28 10.65 -17.38
N ARG A 11 -12.39 10.02 -16.58
CA ARG A 11 -11.32 10.69 -15.83
C ARG A 11 -9.94 10.52 -16.47
N GLY A 12 -9.86 9.82 -17.60
CA GLY A 12 -8.65 9.54 -18.38
C GLY A 12 -8.43 8.07 -18.65
N THR A 13 -7.35 7.75 -19.38
CA THR A 13 -6.95 6.38 -19.70
C THR A 13 -5.95 5.88 -18.68
N PHE A 14 -6.32 4.87 -17.87
CA PHE A 14 -5.47 4.34 -16.81
C PHE A 14 -4.78 3.05 -17.23
N GLU A 15 -3.52 2.92 -16.84
CA GLU A 15 -2.72 1.72 -16.96
C GLU A 15 -2.93 0.82 -15.75
N TYR A 16 -3.08 -0.47 -16.00
CA TYR A 16 -3.09 -1.49 -14.95
C TYR A 16 -2.49 -2.79 -15.45
N PHE A 17 -2.13 -3.65 -14.51
CA PHE A 17 -1.60 -4.98 -14.79
C PHE A 17 -2.53 -6.01 -14.15
N VAL A 18 -2.87 -7.06 -14.90
CA VAL A 18 -3.78 -8.10 -14.42
C VAL A 18 -3.09 -9.45 -14.35
N LYS A 19 -3.36 -10.21 -13.27
CA LYS A 19 -2.89 -11.58 -13.11
C LYS A 19 -3.79 -12.34 -12.14
N GLY A 20 -3.80 -13.68 -12.28
CA GLY A 20 -4.62 -14.57 -11.44
C GLY A 20 -6.04 -14.74 -11.97
N SER A 21 -6.87 -15.40 -11.16
CA SER A 21 -8.28 -15.67 -11.46
C SER A 21 -9.07 -15.73 -10.16
N GLY A 22 -10.38 -15.57 -10.23
CA GLY A 22 -11.26 -15.57 -9.06
C GLY A 22 -11.96 -14.23 -8.85
N GLN A 23 -12.24 -13.89 -7.60
CA GLN A 23 -12.88 -12.62 -7.27
C GLN A 23 -11.96 -11.45 -7.63
N PRO A 24 -12.50 -10.32 -8.15
CA PRO A 24 -11.70 -9.16 -8.49
C PRO A 24 -11.12 -8.51 -7.23
N LEU A 25 -9.82 -8.24 -7.26
CA LEU A 25 -9.09 -7.54 -6.22
C LEU A 25 -8.28 -6.40 -6.85
N ALA A 26 -8.55 -5.16 -6.45
CA ALA A 26 -7.72 -4.01 -6.84
C ALA A 26 -6.62 -3.78 -5.82
N ILE A 27 -5.42 -3.52 -6.32
CA ILE A 27 -4.25 -3.16 -5.52
C ILE A 27 -3.60 -1.94 -6.11
N THR A 28 -3.24 -0.97 -5.28
CA THR A 28 -2.43 0.16 -5.68
C THR A 28 -1.66 0.73 -4.49
N HIS A 29 -0.86 1.75 -4.76
CA HIS A 29 -0.10 2.49 -3.75
C HIS A 29 -0.13 3.98 -4.08
N PHE A 30 -0.06 4.84 -3.07
CA PHE A 30 -0.20 6.28 -3.24
C PHE A 30 0.85 6.90 -4.19
N TYR A 31 2.10 6.44 -4.13
CA TYR A 31 3.21 7.03 -4.86
C TYR A 31 4.14 6.00 -5.54
N MET A 32 3.62 4.82 -5.90
CA MET A 32 4.39 3.84 -6.66
C MET A 32 3.86 3.65 -8.07
N ALA A 33 4.78 3.45 -9.02
CA ALA A 33 4.47 3.03 -10.37
C ALA A 33 4.88 1.57 -10.57
N PHE A 34 3.97 0.78 -11.10
CA PHE A 34 4.12 -0.66 -11.34
C PHE A 34 4.38 -0.96 -12.82
N ASN A 35 4.85 -2.18 -13.11
CA ASN A 35 5.02 -2.71 -14.45
C ASN A 35 4.74 -4.23 -14.50
N GLU A 36 5.03 -4.88 -15.62
CA GLU A 36 4.78 -6.30 -15.89
C GLU A 36 5.53 -7.28 -14.96
N LYS A 37 6.45 -6.81 -14.13
CA LYS A 37 7.10 -7.63 -13.09
C LYS A 37 6.18 -7.87 -11.88
N GLY A 38 5.10 -7.10 -11.77
CA GLY A 38 4.21 -7.16 -10.62
C GLY A 38 4.81 -6.47 -9.40
N ASN A 39 4.35 -6.84 -8.22
CA ASN A 39 4.79 -6.23 -6.96
C ASN A 39 4.84 -7.29 -5.86
N TRP A 40 5.80 -7.21 -4.96
CA TRP A 40 5.95 -8.17 -3.85
C TRP A 40 4.66 -8.35 -3.06
N PHE A 41 3.97 -7.27 -2.74
CA PHE A 41 2.70 -7.32 -2.02
C PHE A 41 1.58 -7.92 -2.87
N ALA A 42 1.50 -7.57 -4.15
CA ALA A 42 0.42 -8.00 -5.04
C ALA A 42 0.56 -9.47 -5.50
N ASN A 43 1.80 -9.98 -5.62
CA ASN A 43 2.07 -11.31 -6.17
C ASN A 43 1.37 -12.45 -5.42
N PRO A 44 1.38 -12.52 -4.07
CA PRO A 44 0.72 -13.59 -3.31
C PRO A 44 -0.79 -13.70 -3.58
N PHE A 45 -1.46 -12.58 -3.80
CA PHE A 45 -2.91 -12.56 -4.04
C PHE A 45 -3.32 -13.21 -5.37
N THR A 46 -2.38 -13.31 -6.34
CA THR A 46 -2.69 -13.89 -7.66
C THR A 46 -3.01 -15.38 -7.65
N GLU A 47 -2.77 -16.09 -6.55
CA GLU A 47 -3.14 -17.47 -6.37
C GLU A 47 -4.65 -17.65 -6.11
N HIS A 48 -5.32 -16.63 -5.59
CA HIS A 48 -6.69 -16.71 -5.13
C HIS A 48 -7.63 -15.64 -5.70
N TYR A 49 -7.08 -14.61 -6.31
CA TYR A 49 -7.84 -13.46 -6.85
C TYR A 49 -7.44 -13.17 -8.29
N GLN A 50 -8.37 -12.60 -9.04
CA GLN A 50 -8.02 -11.83 -10.23
C GLN A 50 -7.57 -10.45 -9.78
N VAL A 51 -6.26 -10.24 -9.78
CA VAL A 51 -5.65 -9.01 -9.25
C VAL A 51 -5.50 -7.96 -10.33
N TYR A 52 -5.97 -6.75 -10.05
CA TYR A 52 -5.80 -5.53 -10.83
C TYR A 52 -4.80 -4.64 -10.11
N LEU A 53 -3.55 -4.67 -10.55
CA LEU A 53 -2.46 -3.83 -10.01
C LEU A 53 -2.46 -2.52 -10.79
N ILE A 54 -2.97 -1.45 -10.16
CA ILE A 54 -3.34 -0.20 -10.84
C ILE A 54 -2.27 0.86 -10.65
N ASN A 55 -1.86 1.50 -11.73
CA ASN A 55 -1.12 2.74 -11.71
C ASN A 55 -2.10 3.91 -11.54
N VAL A 56 -2.03 4.59 -10.40
CA VAL A 56 -2.82 5.80 -10.16
C VAL A 56 -2.34 6.97 -11.04
N ARG A 57 -3.08 8.05 -11.08
CA ARG A 57 -2.69 9.29 -11.78
C ARG A 57 -1.26 9.70 -11.42
N GLY A 58 -0.46 10.02 -12.43
CA GLY A 58 0.96 10.36 -12.30
C GLY A 58 1.91 9.17 -12.23
N ALA A 59 1.40 7.93 -12.19
CA ALA A 59 2.20 6.71 -12.17
C ALA A 59 2.13 5.97 -13.52
N GLY A 60 3.25 5.40 -13.93
CA GLY A 60 3.36 4.64 -15.18
C GLY A 60 2.90 5.42 -16.42
N ASN A 61 1.99 4.83 -17.18
CA ASN A 61 1.36 5.44 -18.35
C ASN A 61 -0.08 5.92 -18.06
N SER A 62 -0.46 6.03 -16.80
CA SER A 62 -1.73 6.64 -16.37
C SER A 62 -1.72 8.16 -16.58
N PRO A 63 -2.87 8.86 -16.51
CA PRO A 63 -2.95 10.30 -16.79
C PRO A 63 -1.94 11.10 -15.97
N ALA A 64 -1.37 12.13 -16.58
CA ALA A 64 -0.46 13.03 -15.89
C ALA A 64 -1.19 13.81 -14.77
N ILE A 65 -0.43 14.22 -13.75
CA ILE A 65 -0.88 15.15 -12.72
C ILE A 65 -0.75 16.57 -13.26
N GLU A 66 -1.87 17.25 -13.48
CA GLU A 66 -1.92 18.63 -13.92
C GLU A 66 -1.89 19.59 -12.73
N MET A 67 -2.64 19.28 -11.67
CA MET A 67 -2.72 20.07 -10.44
C MET A 67 -2.48 19.20 -9.21
N ASP A 68 -1.89 19.77 -8.16
CA ASP A 68 -1.50 19.00 -6.97
C ASP A 68 -2.68 18.40 -6.20
N ASP A 69 -3.86 19.01 -6.24
CA ASP A 69 -5.07 18.49 -5.62
C ASP A 69 -5.54 17.15 -6.22
N GLN A 70 -5.18 16.85 -7.47
CA GLN A 70 -5.45 15.55 -8.09
C GLN A 70 -4.70 14.38 -7.43
N MET A 71 -3.73 14.67 -6.56
CA MET A 71 -3.00 13.67 -5.78
C MET A 71 -3.62 13.38 -4.41
N ASN A 72 -4.72 14.03 -4.02
CA ASN A 72 -5.36 13.72 -2.74
C ASN A 72 -6.04 12.35 -2.77
N LEU A 73 -6.23 11.76 -1.58
CA LEU A 73 -6.83 10.42 -1.45
C LEU A 73 -8.23 10.32 -2.06
N GLN A 74 -9.04 11.38 -1.97
CA GLN A 74 -10.40 11.39 -2.53
C GLN A 74 -10.38 11.34 -4.04
N GLU A 75 -9.50 12.12 -4.70
CA GLU A 75 -9.35 12.11 -6.16
C GLU A 75 -8.85 10.75 -6.67
N ILE A 76 -7.91 10.12 -5.95
CA ILE A 76 -7.45 8.77 -6.27
C ILE A 76 -8.61 7.77 -6.16
N ILE A 77 -9.46 7.86 -5.14
CA ILE A 77 -10.63 7.00 -4.97
C ILE A 77 -11.64 7.23 -6.09
N LEU A 78 -11.86 8.46 -6.54
CA LEU A 78 -12.73 8.75 -7.68
C LEU A 78 -12.15 8.17 -8.99
N ASP A 79 -10.83 8.20 -9.18
CA ASP A 79 -10.18 7.54 -10.30
C ASP A 79 -10.38 6.01 -10.23
N LEU A 80 -10.24 5.40 -9.04
CA LEU A 80 -10.45 3.95 -8.82
C LEU A 80 -11.91 3.55 -9.09
N GLU A 81 -12.89 4.36 -8.67
CA GLU A 81 -14.30 4.11 -8.98
C GLU A 81 -14.57 4.18 -10.49
N ALA A 82 -14.02 5.17 -11.19
CA ALA A 82 -14.15 5.27 -12.64
C ALA A 82 -13.53 4.06 -13.36
N ILE A 83 -12.39 3.56 -12.88
CA ILE A 83 -11.75 2.33 -13.41
C ILE A 83 -12.64 1.12 -13.15
N ARG A 84 -13.14 0.93 -11.92
CA ARG A 84 -14.01 -0.19 -11.55
C ARG A 84 -15.28 -0.22 -12.44
N GLU A 85 -15.92 0.93 -12.61
CA GLU A 85 -17.12 1.05 -13.43
C GLU A 85 -16.84 0.77 -14.91
N ALA A 86 -15.74 1.30 -15.46
CA ALA A 86 -15.35 1.03 -16.87
C ALA A 86 -14.99 -0.44 -17.10
N LEU A 87 -14.46 -1.14 -16.09
CA LEU A 87 -14.23 -2.59 -16.11
C LEU A 87 -15.52 -3.41 -15.92
N HIS A 88 -16.67 -2.77 -15.70
CA HIS A 88 -17.96 -3.41 -15.41
C HIS A 88 -17.90 -4.34 -14.17
N ILE A 89 -17.07 -3.99 -13.17
CA ILE A 89 -16.95 -4.71 -11.92
C ILE A 89 -17.93 -4.09 -10.91
N PRO A 90 -19.01 -4.79 -10.50
CA PRO A 90 -19.99 -4.24 -9.56
C PRO A 90 -19.38 -3.89 -8.21
N LYS A 91 -18.56 -4.80 -7.68
CA LYS A 91 -17.78 -4.65 -6.45
C LYS A 91 -16.48 -5.43 -6.58
N TRP A 92 -15.41 -4.92 -6.01
CA TRP A 92 -14.15 -5.63 -5.86
C TRP A 92 -13.66 -5.66 -4.42
N ALA A 93 -12.74 -6.56 -4.09
CA ALA A 93 -11.93 -6.41 -2.91
C ALA A 93 -10.88 -5.31 -3.15
N PHE A 94 -10.44 -4.64 -2.12
CA PHE A 94 -9.34 -3.68 -2.23
C PHE A 94 -8.26 -4.01 -1.21
N ALA A 95 -7.00 -4.10 -1.67
CA ALA A 95 -5.88 -4.37 -0.80
C ALA A 95 -4.81 -3.28 -0.91
N GLY A 96 -4.25 -2.89 0.24
CA GLY A 96 -3.20 -1.89 0.32
C GLY A 96 -2.18 -2.16 1.42
N HIS A 97 -0.93 -1.87 1.12
CA HIS A 97 0.20 -1.94 2.03
C HIS A 97 0.74 -0.53 2.28
N SER A 98 1.13 -0.22 3.52
CA SER A 98 1.71 1.08 3.87
C SER A 98 0.77 2.25 3.51
N THR A 99 1.18 3.22 2.70
CA THR A 99 0.30 4.30 2.21
C THR A 99 -0.81 3.79 1.29
N GLY A 100 -0.65 2.63 0.65
CA GLY A 100 -1.74 1.91 -0.02
C GLY A 100 -2.77 1.39 0.97
N GLY A 101 -2.37 1.03 2.20
CA GLY A 101 -3.26 0.69 3.30
C GLY A 101 -4.06 1.89 3.82
N MET A 102 -3.43 3.06 3.92
CA MET A 102 -4.14 4.31 4.22
C MET A 102 -5.21 4.62 3.16
N LEU A 103 -4.87 4.40 1.88
CA LEU A 103 -5.83 4.54 0.78
C LEU A 103 -6.95 3.50 0.87
N ALA A 104 -6.66 2.25 1.26
CA ALA A 104 -7.66 1.21 1.43
C ALA A 104 -8.68 1.56 2.53
N LEU A 105 -8.20 2.07 3.66
CA LEU A 105 -9.05 2.54 4.76
C LEU A 105 -9.93 3.73 4.32
N GLN A 106 -9.35 4.74 3.68
CA GLN A 106 -10.11 5.88 3.16
C GLN A 106 -11.14 5.45 2.12
N TYR A 107 -10.81 4.48 1.27
CA TYR A 107 -11.73 3.93 0.28
C TYR A 107 -12.89 3.19 0.97
N ALA A 108 -12.61 2.38 1.98
CA ALA A 108 -13.64 1.71 2.77
C ALA A 108 -14.56 2.71 3.49
N VAL A 109 -14.02 3.79 4.06
CA VAL A 109 -14.83 4.86 4.68
C VAL A 109 -15.76 5.52 3.65
N LEU A 110 -15.24 5.91 2.48
CA LEU A 110 -15.99 6.74 1.53
C LEU A 110 -16.90 5.92 0.60
N LYS A 111 -16.54 4.67 0.26
CA LYS A 111 -17.16 3.88 -0.82
C LYS A 111 -17.28 2.40 -0.46
N GLN A 112 -17.53 2.03 0.79
CA GLN A 112 -17.66 0.63 1.18
C GLN A 112 -18.73 -0.14 0.38
N GLN A 113 -19.75 0.54 -0.17
CA GLN A 113 -20.74 -0.08 -1.05
C GLN A 113 -20.17 -0.63 -2.35
N SER A 114 -19.01 -0.14 -2.80
CA SER A 114 -18.27 -0.59 -3.99
C SER A 114 -17.27 -1.71 -3.68
N LEU A 115 -17.12 -2.04 -2.39
CA LEU A 115 -16.16 -3.03 -1.92
C LEU A 115 -16.85 -4.31 -1.44
N THR A 116 -16.22 -5.45 -1.67
CA THR A 116 -16.58 -6.73 -1.06
C THR A 116 -15.85 -6.93 0.27
N LYS A 117 -14.63 -6.43 0.38
CA LYS A 117 -13.79 -6.43 1.58
C LYS A 117 -12.64 -5.43 1.47
N CYS A 118 -12.07 -5.06 2.60
CA CYS A 118 -10.85 -4.29 2.72
C CYS A 118 -9.72 -5.16 3.28
N ILE A 119 -8.52 -5.06 2.70
CA ILE A 119 -7.31 -5.73 3.20
C ILE A 119 -6.24 -4.65 3.33
N CYS A 120 -5.79 -4.38 4.53
CA CYS A 120 -4.79 -3.32 4.76
C CYS A 120 -3.76 -3.75 5.79
N GLY A 121 -2.54 -3.29 5.66
CA GLY A 121 -1.56 -3.59 6.69
C GLY A 121 -0.24 -2.87 6.57
N CYS A 122 0.56 -3.02 7.62
CA CYS A 122 1.76 -2.25 7.84
C CYS A 122 1.47 -0.76 7.58
N SER A 123 0.35 -0.28 8.13
CA SER A 123 -0.28 1.00 7.81
C SER A 123 -0.77 1.68 9.09
N ALA A 124 -1.40 2.84 8.95
CA ALA A 124 -1.93 3.59 10.08
C ALA A 124 -3.26 4.26 9.74
N ALA A 125 -4.10 4.49 10.76
CA ALA A 125 -5.34 5.24 10.64
C ALA A 125 -5.12 6.76 10.69
N SER A 126 -3.95 7.21 11.12
CA SER A 126 -3.64 8.62 11.29
C SER A 126 -2.16 8.91 11.13
N LYS A 127 -1.80 10.18 11.02
CA LYS A 127 -0.39 10.66 11.00
C LYS A 127 0.39 10.35 12.28
N ALA A 128 -0.26 9.90 13.34
CA ALA A 128 0.36 9.65 14.65
C ALA A 128 1.52 8.63 14.57
N TYR A 129 1.51 7.70 13.59
CA TYR A 129 2.59 6.75 13.38
C TYR A 129 3.96 7.41 13.25
N ALA A 130 4.02 8.59 12.61
CA ALA A 130 5.27 9.32 12.39
C ALA A 130 5.81 10.00 13.67
N SER A 131 5.04 10.02 14.74
CA SER A 131 5.45 10.52 16.05
C SER A 131 5.74 9.42 17.08
N HIS A 132 5.57 8.15 16.68
CA HIS A 132 5.82 7.02 17.55
C HIS A 132 7.34 6.70 17.62
N PRO A 133 7.94 6.52 18.83
CA PRO A 133 9.40 6.34 18.96
C PRO A 133 10.00 5.18 18.14
N ASN A 134 9.20 4.14 17.89
CA ASN A 134 9.63 2.99 17.07
C ASN A 134 9.59 3.29 15.57
N SER A 135 8.93 4.38 15.13
CA SER A 135 8.90 4.77 13.71
C SER A 135 10.19 5.47 13.30
N ILE A 136 10.78 5.06 12.18
CA ILE A 136 11.94 5.76 11.59
C ILE A 136 11.63 7.21 11.17
N TYR A 137 10.35 7.57 11.11
CA TYR A 137 9.87 8.91 10.79
C TYR A 137 9.69 9.81 12.02
N CYS A 138 9.85 9.27 13.23
CA CYS A 138 9.78 10.04 14.47
C CYS A 138 11.08 10.81 14.69
N ALA A 139 10.98 12.09 15.05
CA ALA A 139 12.14 12.95 15.29
C ALA A 139 13.08 12.41 16.38
N ASP A 140 12.54 11.67 17.35
CA ASP A 140 13.32 11.04 18.45
C ASP A 140 13.94 9.69 18.05
N ASN A 141 13.65 9.17 16.84
CA ASN A 141 14.23 7.92 16.37
C ASN A 141 15.66 8.14 15.87
N LYS A 142 16.58 7.23 16.24
CA LYS A 142 17.99 7.30 15.84
C LYS A 142 18.21 7.37 14.31
N ASN A 143 17.28 6.84 13.53
CA ASN A 143 17.36 6.79 12.07
C ASN A 143 16.72 8.03 11.40
N PHE A 144 16.05 8.91 12.15
CA PHE A 144 15.26 10.01 11.60
C PHE A 144 16.05 10.92 10.65
N ASN A 145 17.17 11.47 11.10
CA ASN A 145 17.97 12.37 10.28
C ASN A 145 18.45 11.66 9.01
N ARG A 146 18.87 10.39 9.17
CA ARG A 146 19.36 9.62 8.03
C ARG A 146 18.29 9.31 6.99
N ILE A 147 17.07 8.96 7.40
CA ILE A 147 15.98 8.72 6.45
C ILE A 147 15.55 9.98 5.72
N ILE A 148 15.59 11.13 6.37
CA ILE A 148 15.34 12.43 5.71
C ILE A 148 16.39 12.71 4.63
N GLU A 149 17.69 12.56 4.94
CA GLU A 149 18.78 12.70 3.96
C GLU A 149 18.61 11.76 2.76
N ILE A 150 18.23 10.48 3.01
CA ILE A 150 17.99 9.50 1.95
C ILE A 150 16.86 9.97 1.04
N MET A 151 15.73 10.36 1.62
CA MET A 151 14.57 10.82 0.85
C MET A 151 14.88 12.06 0.01
N GLU A 152 15.57 13.05 0.57
CA GLU A 152 15.99 14.26 -0.14
C GLU A 152 16.93 13.91 -1.30
N SER A 153 17.91 13.03 -1.05
CA SER A 153 18.83 12.57 -2.09
C SER A 153 18.12 11.79 -3.20
N LEU A 154 17.16 10.94 -2.86
CA LEU A 154 16.38 10.18 -3.86
C LEU A 154 15.43 11.07 -4.67
N ASN A 155 14.98 12.18 -4.12
CA ASN A 155 14.17 13.17 -4.83
C ASN A 155 14.98 14.11 -5.73
N ASN A 156 16.28 14.27 -5.47
CA ASN A 156 17.13 15.11 -6.31
C ASN A 156 17.40 14.40 -7.66
N PRO A 157 16.97 14.96 -8.82
CA PRO A 157 17.19 14.34 -10.13
C PRO A 157 18.67 14.16 -10.48
N ASP A 158 19.56 14.99 -9.91
CA ASP A 158 21.00 14.95 -10.16
C ASP A 158 21.73 13.83 -9.38
N THR A 159 21.03 13.10 -8.50
CA THR A 159 21.65 12.00 -7.76
C THR A 159 22.01 10.85 -8.70
N PRO A 160 23.31 10.45 -8.78
CA PRO A 160 23.77 9.39 -9.65
C PRO A 160 23.05 8.06 -9.40
N GLN A 161 22.83 7.28 -10.46
CA GLN A 161 22.10 6.00 -10.40
C GLN A 161 22.69 5.01 -9.38
N GLU A 162 24.02 4.93 -9.29
CA GLU A 162 24.72 4.07 -8.32
C GLU A 162 24.37 4.50 -6.88
N LYS A 163 24.50 5.77 -6.59
CA LYS A 163 24.15 6.33 -5.27
C LYS A 163 22.66 6.10 -4.93
N ARG A 164 21.76 6.17 -5.92
CA ARG A 164 20.34 5.87 -5.71
C ARG A 164 20.11 4.42 -5.28
N LYS A 165 20.87 3.47 -5.84
CA LYS A 165 20.81 2.06 -5.45
C LYS A 165 21.26 1.85 -4.00
N ASP A 166 22.40 2.45 -3.63
CA ASP A 166 22.93 2.35 -2.27
C ASP A 166 21.97 2.95 -1.24
N LEU A 167 21.43 4.13 -1.52
CA LEU A 167 20.45 4.79 -0.66
C LEU A 167 19.14 3.99 -0.56
N GLY A 168 18.68 3.43 -1.68
CA GLY A 168 17.51 2.55 -1.70
C GLY A 168 17.72 1.26 -0.89
N PHE A 169 18.90 0.67 -0.98
CA PHE A 169 19.27 -0.49 -0.16
C PHE A 169 19.32 -0.14 1.33
N GLU A 170 19.95 0.98 1.69
CA GLU A 170 20.02 1.47 3.07
C GLU A 170 18.63 1.74 3.66
N TRP A 171 17.73 2.38 2.90
CA TRP A 171 16.35 2.57 3.34
C TRP A 171 15.63 1.23 3.52
N SER A 172 15.81 0.31 2.58
CA SER A 172 15.22 -1.03 2.68
C SER A 172 15.71 -1.78 3.90
N MET A 173 17.00 -1.65 4.28
CA MET A 173 17.54 -2.25 5.51
C MET A 173 16.82 -1.76 6.78
N MET A 174 16.30 -0.54 6.80
CA MET A 174 15.50 -0.03 7.93
C MET A 174 14.08 -0.63 7.97
N SER A 175 13.65 -1.31 6.91
CA SER A 175 12.28 -1.82 6.70
C SER A 175 12.20 -3.34 6.61
N PHE A 176 13.32 -4.05 6.82
CA PHE A 176 13.41 -5.50 6.86
C PHE A 176 13.93 -5.97 8.21
N ALA A 177 13.48 -7.15 8.66
CA ALA A 177 13.89 -7.72 9.93
C ALA A 177 15.37 -8.19 9.92
N SER A 178 15.91 -8.51 8.74
CA SER A 178 17.33 -8.85 8.56
C SER A 178 17.81 -8.58 7.14
N GLU A 179 19.15 -8.45 6.99
CA GLU A 179 19.80 -8.32 5.67
C GLU A 179 19.58 -9.56 4.80
N GLU A 180 19.53 -10.75 5.40
CA GLU A 180 19.26 -12.00 4.70
C GLU A 180 17.88 -11.97 4.02
N LYS A 181 16.85 -11.55 4.75
CA LYS A 181 15.49 -11.41 4.21
C LYS A 181 15.43 -10.37 3.10
N LEU A 182 16.11 -9.23 3.25
CA LEU A 182 16.21 -8.24 2.17
C LEU A 182 16.91 -8.83 0.93
N LYS A 183 18.04 -9.50 1.09
CA LYS A 183 18.76 -10.15 -0.02
C LYS A 183 17.89 -11.18 -0.73
N HIS A 184 17.14 -11.98 0.03
CA HIS A 184 16.19 -12.92 -0.55
C HIS A 184 15.09 -12.17 -1.34
N ALA A 185 14.44 -11.17 -0.75
CA ALA A 185 13.41 -10.38 -1.42
C ALA A 185 13.90 -9.76 -2.75
N LEU A 186 15.14 -9.28 -2.79
CA LEU A 186 15.74 -8.71 -4.01
C LEU A 186 15.94 -9.73 -5.16
N THR A 187 15.84 -11.04 -4.89
CA THR A 187 15.82 -12.07 -5.95
C THR A 187 14.45 -12.24 -6.60
N ILE A 188 13.40 -11.77 -5.96
CA ILE A 188 12.01 -11.91 -6.42
C ILE A 188 11.67 -10.76 -7.38
N PRO A 189 11.12 -11.04 -8.58
CA PRO A 189 10.69 -9.99 -9.50
C PRO A 189 9.75 -9.00 -8.82
N ASN A 190 10.05 -7.72 -8.95
CA ASN A 190 9.31 -6.63 -8.31
C ASN A 190 9.32 -5.37 -9.15
N SER A 191 8.24 -4.63 -9.02
CA SER A 191 8.15 -3.24 -9.45
C SER A 191 7.60 -2.38 -8.30
N GLY A 192 7.44 -1.11 -8.51
CA GLY A 192 7.03 -0.18 -7.45
C GLY A 192 8.01 0.98 -7.36
N ARG A 193 8.42 1.50 -8.54
CA ARG A 193 9.26 2.70 -8.59
C ARG A 193 8.54 3.88 -7.96
N THR A 194 9.20 4.54 -7.00
CA THR A 194 8.67 5.73 -6.36
C THR A 194 8.47 6.88 -7.36
N VAL A 195 7.27 7.47 -7.35
CA VAL A 195 6.91 8.70 -8.05
C VAL A 195 7.20 9.88 -7.12
N GLY A 196 8.32 10.56 -7.33
CA GLY A 196 8.86 11.57 -6.39
C GLY A 196 7.86 12.70 -6.09
N ARG A 197 7.15 13.25 -7.11
CA ARG A 197 6.14 14.29 -6.91
C ARG A 197 5.01 13.83 -5.99
N ALA A 198 4.52 12.59 -6.15
CA ALA A 198 3.47 12.05 -5.31
C ALA A 198 3.95 11.75 -3.88
N LEU A 199 5.20 11.26 -3.71
CA LEU A 199 5.81 11.08 -2.39
C LEU A 199 5.96 12.43 -1.67
N ASP A 200 6.40 13.47 -2.36
CA ASP A 200 6.52 14.82 -1.79
C ASP A 200 5.16 15.39 -1.39
N TYR A 201 4.13 15.21 -2.23
CA TYR A 201 2.77 15.62 -1.90
C TYR A 201 2.25 14.87 -0.66
N PHE A 202 2.45 13.54 -0.59
CA PHE A 202 2.09 12.77 0.59
C PHE A 202 2.73 13.33 1.86
N ARG A 203 4.06 13.49 1.87
CA ARG A 203 4.82 13.95 3.04
C ARG A 203 4.51 15.39 3.46
N LYS A 204 4.32 16.27 2.48
CA LYS A 204 4.18 17.72 2.74
C LYS A 204 2.74 18.17 2.91
N VAL A 205 1.79 17.43 2.36
CA VAL A 205 0.37 17.82 2.31
C VAL A 205 -0.54 16.73 2.88
N ALA A 206 -0.66 15.59 2.20
CA ALA A 206 -1.71 14.61 2.48
C ALA A 206 -1.65 14.05 3.91
N VAL A 207 -0.46 13.65 4.38
CA VAL A 207 -0.30 13.06 5.73
C VAL A 207 -0.62 14.04 6.85
N LYS A 208 -0.49 15.36 6.63
CA LYS A 208 -0.69 16.37 7.70
C LYS A 208 -2.12 16.43 8.24
N SER A 209 -3.09 16.17 7.37
CA SER A 209 -4.52 16.15 7.70
C SER A 209 -5.11 14.74 7.77
N PHE A 210 -4.27 13.70 7.58
CA PHE A 210 -4.74 12.31 7.55
C PHE A 210 -5.04 11.83 8.98
N ASP A 211 -6.31 11.59 9.25
CA ASP A 211 -6.82 10.98 10.48
C ASP A 211 -8.20 10.39 10.21
N LEU A 212 -8.34 9.08 10.28
CA LEU A 212 -9.58 8.33 10.02
C LEU A 212 -10.15 7.66 11.28
N ARG A 213 -9.57 7.92 12.45
CA ARG A 213 -9.93 7.21 13.68
C ARG A 213 -11.41 7.37 14.07
N GLU A 214 -12.01 8.52 13.76
CA GLU A 214 -13.43 8.76 14.03
C GLU A 214 -14.34 8.07 13.01
N GLU A 215 -13.87 7.85 11.78
CA GLU A 215 -14.64 7.26 10.68
C GLU A 215 -14.53 5.73 10.60
N LEU A 216 -13.41 5.13 11.02
CA LEU A 216 -13.18 3.68 10.94
C LEU A 216 -14.29 2.84 11.57
N PRO A 217 -14.93 3.25 12.72
CA PRO A 217 -16.06 2.50 13.28
C PRO A 217 -17.29 2.41 12.36
N THR A 218 -17.36 3.22 11.30
CA THR A 218 -18.48 3.18 10.31
C THR A 218 -18.31 2.09 9.25
N ILE A 219 -17.14 1.45 9.16
CA ILE A 219 -16.87 0.38 8.20
C ILE A 219 -17.62 -0.88 8.63
N GLN A 220 -18.42 -1.45 7.70
CA GLN A 220 -19.25 -2.63 7.93
C GLN A 220 -18.88 -3.80 7.03
N ILE A 221 -17.90 -3.64 6.13
CA ILE A 221 -17.41 -4.71 5.28
C ILE A 221 -16.32 -5.51 5.98
N ASP A 222 -16.17 -6.78 5.64
CA ASP A 222 -15.08 -7.62 6.13
C ASP A 222 -13.73 -6.91 5.92
N THR A 223 -13.00 -6.68 7.00
CA THR A 223 -11.72 -5.99 6.97
C THR A 223 -10.62 -6.87 7.55
N TYR A 224 -9.61 -7.19 6.74
CA TYR A 224 -8.44 -7.94 7.16
C TYR A 224 -7.28 -6.99 7.37
N VAL A 225 -6.78 -6.94 8.60
CA VAL A 225 -5.65 -6.09 8.99
C VAL A 225 -4.43 -6.97 9.21
N PHE A 226 -3.28 -6.58 8.68
CA PHE A 226 -2.02 -7.29 8.94
C PHE A 226 -0.91 -6.32 9.37
N GLY A 227 0.03 -6.83 10.17
CA GLY A 227 1.19 -6.05 10.59
C GLY A 227 2.41 -6.91 10.87
N GLY A 228 3.59 -6.39 10.57
CA GLY A 228 4.85 -6.97 11.05
C GLY A 228 5.12 -6.55 12.48
N LYS A 229 5.51 -7.49 13.34
CA LYS A 229 5.76 -7.23 14.75
C LYS A 229 6.88 -6.20 15.00
N TYR A 230 7.82 -6.12 14.07
CA TYR A 230 8.98 -5.23 14.15
C TYR A 230 8.90 -4.09 13.14
N ASP A 231 7.70 -3.76 12.66
CA ASP A 231 7.53 -2.70 11.67
C ASP A 231 8.10 -1.38 12.17
N ALA A 232 9.16 -0.93 11.51
CA ALA A 232 9.86 0.29 11.85
C ALA A 232 9.38 1.52 11.06
N GLN A 233 8.46 1.34 10.12
CA GLN A 233 7.82 2.46 9.41
C GLN A 233 6.46 2.81 10.02
N CYS A 234 5.58 1.81 10.10
CA CYS A 234 4.28 1.92 10.76
C CYS A 234 4.23 0.90 11.90
N PRO A 235 4.68 1.25 13.11
CA PRO A 235 4.76 0.34 14.25
C PRO A 235 3.48 -0.46 14.45
N ILE A 236 3.63 -1.71 14.92
CA ILE A 236 2.52 -2.68 15.01
C ILE A 236 1.31 -2.15 15.78
N GLU A 237 1.52 -1.23 16.71
CA GLU A 237 0.50 -0.56 17.49
C GLU A 237 -0.56 0.12 16.61
N PHE A 238 -0.17 0.59 15.40
CA PHE A 238 -1.10 1.22 14.45
C PHE A 238 -1.93 0.22 13.66
N SER A 239 -1.42 -0.99 13.41
CA SER A 239 -2.25 -2.07 12.87
C SER A 239 -3.24 -2.59 13.92
N ILE A 240 -2.85 -2.63 15.20
CA ILE A 240 -3.73 -2.96 16.33
C ILE A 240 -4.82 -1.87 16.45
N GLU A 241 -4.45 -0.57 16.42
CA GLU A 241 -5.41 0.55 16.47
C GLU A 241 -6.46 0.44 15.36
N ILE A 242 -6.06 0.14 14.12
CA ILE A 242 -7.00 -0.06 13.00
C ILE A 242 -7.97 -1.19 13.29
N ALA A 243 -7.47 -2.33 13.76
CA ALA A 243 -8.31 -3.49 14.04
C ALA A 243 -9.26 -3.25 15.22
N ASP A 244 -8.82 -2.56 16.26
CA ASP A 244 -9.67 -2.22 17.42
C ASP A 244 -10.78 -1.23 17.06
N LEU A 245 -10.56 -0.37 16.05
CA LEU A 245 -11.54 0.64 15.64
C LEU A 245 -12.59 0.10 14.64
N ILE A 246 -12.28 -0.95 13.87
CA ILE A 246 -13.19 -1.49 12.86
C ILE A 246 -13.95 -2.70 13.41
N PRO A 247 -15.28 -2.62 13.63
CA PRO A 247 -16.06 -3.70 14.25
C PRO A 247 -16.03 -5.03 13.49
N THR A 248 -15.82 -4.97 12.19
CA THR A 248 -15.79 -6.13 11.28
C THR A 248 -14.37 -6.42 10.80
N SER A 249 -13.41 -6.43 11.73
CA SER A 249 -12.01 -6.68 11.39
C SER A 249 -11.43 -7.94 12.02
N GLU A 250 -10.40 -8.49 11.38
CA GLU A 250 -9.51 -9.52 11.90
C GLU A 250 -8.06 -9.06 11.74
N LEU A 251 -7.27 -9.12 12.82
CA LEU A 251 -5.86 -8.75 12.84
C LEU A 251 -4.96 -9.98 12.78
N ILE A 252 -4.01 -9.97 11.87
CA ILE A 252 -2.95 -10.97 11.77
C ILE A 252 -1.58 -10.31 11.98
N ILE A 253 -0.82 -10.79 12.99
CA ILE A 253 0.52 -10.30 13.30
C ILE A 253 1.55 -11.29 12.78
N PHE A 254 2.52 -10.80 11.99
CA PHE A 254 3.65 -11.56 11.50
C PHE A 254 4.83 -11.39 12.47
N ASP A 255 5.09 -12.42 13.27
CA ASP A 255 6.00 -12.38 14.42
C ASP A 255 7.48 -12.18 14.07
N HIS A 256 7.86 -12.44 12.83
CA HIS A 256 9.25 -12.37 12.37
C HIS A 256 9.47 -11.36 11.24
N SER A 257 8.51 -10.45 11.04
CA SER A 257 8.54 -9.44 9.97
C SER A 257 8.69 -8.03 10.51
N ASN A 258 9.34 -7.20 9.69
CA ASN A 258 9.31 -5.75 9.77
C ASN A 258 8.17 -5.24 8.87
N HIS A 259 8.43 -4.36 7.91
CA HIS A 259 7.43 -3.69 7.09
C HIS A 259 6.93 -4.53 5.89
N ASN A 260 7.55 -5.68 5.58
CA ASN A 260 7.29 -6.43 4.35
C ASN A 260 6.96 -7.91 4.59
N PRO A 261 5.93 -8.25 5.41
CA PRO A 261 5.63 -9.65 5.77
C PRO A 261 5.40 -10.56 4.56
N PHE A 262 4.91 -10.02 3.43
CA PHE A 262 4.66 -10.76 2.19
C PHE A 262 5.92 -11.34 1.52
N VAL A 263 7.12 -10.90 1.91
CA VAL A 263 8.42 -11.45 1.49
C VAL A 263 9.32 -11.83 2.65
N GLU A 264 8.96 -11.45 3.88
CA GLU A 264 9.72 -11.81 5.09
C GLU A 264 9.19 -13.09 5.73
N GLU A 265 7.91 -13.39 5.57
CA GLU A 265 7.21 -14.60 6.03
C GLU A 265 6.27 -15.12 4.94
N GLU A 266 6.80 -15.39 3.74
CA GLU A 266 6.05 -15.68 2.51
C GLU A 266 4.96 -16.75 2.72
N LYS A 267 5.31 -17.88 3.36
CA LYS A 267 4.35 -18.97 3.58
C LYS A 267 3.18 -18.53 4.46
N ALA A 268 3.49 -17.87 5.57
CA ALA A 268 2.44 -17.38 6.49
C ALA A 268 1.57 -16.32 5.80
N PHE A 269 2.18 -15.47 4.95
CA PHE A 269 1.42 -14.49 4.19
C PHE A 269 0.53 -15.12 3.11
N LEU A 270 0.95 -16.19 2.44
CA LEU A 270 0.11 -16.95 1.52
C LEU A 270 -1.08 -17.60 2.25
N ASP A 271 -0.85 -18.16 3.44
CA ASP A 271 -1.93 -18.69 4.27
C ASP A 271 -2.91 -17.58 4.69
N PHE A 272 -2.43 -16.41 5.06
CA PHE A 272 -3.25 -15.22 5.30
C PHE A 272 -4.08 -14.84 4.08
N VAL A 273 -3.46 -14.71 2.89
CA VAL A 273 -4.19 -14.38 1.65
C VAL A 273 -5.30 -15.39 1.38
N LYS A 274 -5.06 -16.67 1.61
CA LYS A 274 -6.08 -17.73 1.48
C LYS A 274 -7.24 -17.51 2.46
N GLU A 275 -6.98 -17.13 3.70
CA GLU A 275 -8.04 -16.82 4.67
C GLU A 275 -8.89 -15.62 4.22
N THR A 276 -8.28 -14.59 3.59
CA THR A 276 -9.06 -13.45 3.09
C THR A 276 -10.07 -13.80 2.00
N THR A 277 -10.02 -14.99 1.40
CA THR A 277 -11.06 -15.44 0.43
C THR A 277 -12.37 -15.81 1.09
N LYS A 278 -12.36 -16.09 2.38
CA LYS A 278 -13.54 -16.46 3.17
C LYS A 278 -14.21 -15.22 3.76
N PRO A 279 -15.50 -15.25 4.09
CA PRO A 279 -16.09 -14.22 4.94
C PRO A 279 -15.55 -14.32 6.36
N LEU A 280 -15.45 -13.18 7.05
CA LEU A 280 -15.13 -13.17 8.48
C LEU A 280 -16.22 -13.91 9.28
N LYS A 281 -15.79 -14.72 10.21
CA LYS A 281 -16.68 -15.29 11.21
C LYS A 281 -16.79 -14.26 12.34
N LEU A 282 -17.80 -13.40 12.26
CA LEU A 282 -18.14 -12.52 13.38
C LEU A 282 -18.53 -13.41 14.57
N VAL A 283 -17.78 -13.32 15.66
CA VAL A 283 -18.03 -14.01 16.93
C VAL A 283 -19.07 -13.24 17.73
#